data_c03c928c33960b31b030beb778b929b8
#
_entry.id   c03c928c33960b31b030beb778b929b8
#
_cell.length_a   1.000
_cell.length_b   1.000
_cell.length_c   1.000
_cell.angle_alpha   90.00
_cell.angle_beta   90.00
_cell.angle_gamma   90.00
#
_symmetry.space_group_name_H-M   'P 1'
#
loop_
_entity.id
_entity.type
_entity.pdbx_description
1 polymer ?
#
loop_
_entity_poly.entity_id
_entity_poly.type
_entity_poly.pdbx_seq_one_letter_code
_entity_poly.pdbx_strand_id
1 'polypeptide(L)'
;MSTLSGRRAVITGGAAGIGAAIARSFAAEGAHVVIADRDAAAAESLATELGGESWEVDLLAVASLESLSLEADILVNNAGIQRVAPIESYEPEMWRRIHTLMLEAPFLLIRAALPGMYERGFGRILNLSSVHGLRASAFKSAYVAAKHGLEGLSKVTALEGAPHGVTSNCINPGYVRTALVEAQIADQAKTHGIPEADVLEKVMLTEAAVKRLVEPEEVASLATWLAGPHAGMVTGTSYVMDGGWSAR
;
A
#
# COMPACT_ATOMS: atom_id res chain seq x y z
N MET A 1 -6.63 -13.97 22.14
CA MET A 1 -5.80 -14.74 21.19
C MET A 1 -5.41 -13.78 20.08
N SER A 2 -4.14 -13.76 19.69
CA SER A 2 -3.65 -12.91 18.60
C SER A 2 -4.31 -13.35 17.30
N THR A 3 -4.86 -12.40 16.54
CA THR A 3 -5.72 -12.69 15.37
C THR A 3 -4.95 -13.18 14.13
N LEU A 4 -3.62 -12.96 14.09
CA LEU A 4 -2.73 -13.36 12.98
C LEU A 4 -1.67 -14.39 13.41
N SER A 5 -1.87 -15.05 14.54
CA SER A 5 -0.91 -16.05 15.06
C SER A 5 -0.63 -17.16 14.05
N GLY A 6 0.67 -17.42 13.81
CA GLY A 6 1.13 -18.46 12.87
C GLY A 6 1.02 -18.07 11.39
N ARG A 7 0.66 -16.83 11.06
CA ARG A 7 0.61 -16.33 9.69
C ARG A 7 1.91 -15.67 9.28
N ARG A 8 2.37 -15.94 8.06
CA ARG A 8 3.51 -15.27 7.44
C ARG A 8 3.00 -14.11 6.59
N ALA A 9 3.43 -12.89 6.92
CA ALA A 9 3.00 -11.67 6.27
C ALA A 9 4.18 -10.98 5.57
N VAL A 10 4.09 -10.80 4.25
CA VAL A 10 5.09 -10.07 3.45
C VAL A 10 4.57 -8.67 3.18
N ILE A 11 5.34 -7.65 3.56
CA ILE A 11 4.97 -6.23 3.44
C ILE A 11 6.00 -5.51 2.56
N THR A 12 5.60 -5.07 1.37
CA THR A 12 6.48 -4.31 0.47
C THR A 12 6.54 -2.83 0.83
N GLY A 13 7.73 -2.20 0.68
CA GLY A 13 7.94 -0.86 1.23
C GLY A 13 7.73 -0.87 2.75
N GLY A 14 8.12 -1.98 3.39
CA GLY A 14 7.80 -2.29 4.77
C GLY A 14 8.66 -1.57 5.80
N ALA A 15 9.77 -0.96 5.37
CA ALA A 15 10.75 -0.37 6.29
C ALA A 15 10.33 1.00 6.86
N ALA A 16 9.34 1.67 6.28
CA ALA A 16 8.94 3.02 6.68
C ALA A 16 7.44 3.29 6.52
N GLY A 17 6.97 4.38 7.10
CA GLY A 17 5.62 4.93 6.90
C GLY A 17 4.50 3.92 7.15
N ILE A 18 3.56 3.83 6.21
CA ILE A 18 2.39 2.93 6.30
C ILE A 18 2.84 1.46 6.41
N GLY A 19 3.84 1.05 5.61
CA GLY A 19 4.34 -0.32 5.62
C GLY A 19 4.89 -0.73 6.99
N ALA A 20 5.68 0.12 7.62
CA ALA A 20 6.23 -0.12 8.95
C ALA A 20 5.13 -0.17 10.03
N ALA A 21 4.11 0.71 9.95
CA ALA A 21 2.98 0.68 10.86
C ALA A 21 2.17 -0.63 10.73
N ILE A 22 1.93 -1.09 9.49
CA ILE A 22 1.29 -2.39 9.24
C ILE A 22 2.12 -3.54 9.79
N ALA A 23 3.45 -3.54 9.56
CA ALA A 23 4.33 -4.57 10.06
C ALA A 23 4.29 -4.68 11.60
N ARG A 24 4.36 -3.54 12.29
CA ARG A 24 4.24 -3.48 13.75
C ARG A 24 2.88 -4.02 14.23
N SER A 25 1.80 -3.61 13.61
CA SER A 25 0.46 -4.05 13.95
C SER A 25 0.28 -5.56 13.72
N PHE A 26 0.80 -6.10 12.62
CA PHE A 26 0.72 -7.53 12.33
C PHE A 26 1.58 -8.37 13.30
N ALA A 27 2.79 -7.90 13.61
CA ALA A 27 3.65 -8.56 14.60
C ALA A 27 3.01 -8.57 16.00
N ALA A 28 2.38 -7.46 16.42
CA ALA A 28 1.64 -7.39 17.69
C ALA A 28 0.47 -8.39 17.74
N GLU A 29 -0.13 -8.72 16.58
CA GLU A 29 -1.17 -9.73 16.44
C GLU A 29 -0.63 -11.16 16.18
N GLY A 30 0.69 -11.35 16.32
CA GLY A 30 1.34 -12.66 16.29
C GLY A 30 1.70 -13.18 14.90
N ALA A 31 1.66 -12.34 13.86
CA ALA A 31 2.18 -12.71 12.55
C ALA A 31 3.71 -12.73 12.54
N HIS A 32 4.27 -13.66 11.77
CA HIS A 32 5.67 -13.59 11.36
C HIS A 32 5.80 -12.65 10.18
N VAL A 33 6.40 -11.48 10.38
CA VAL A 33 6.49 -10.42 9.37
C VAL A 33 7.77 -10.52 8.56
N VAL A 34 7.67 -10.30 7.25
CA VAL A 34 8.79 -10.16 6.32
C VAL A 34 8.77 -8.74 5.78
N ILE A 35 9.80 -7.99 6.12
CA ILE A 35 9.96 -6.59 5.72
C ILE A 35 10.67 -6.55 4.36
N ALA A 36 9.89 -6.39 3.29
CA ALA A 36 10.42 -6.31 1.94
C ALA A 36 10.65 -4.84 1.56
N ASP A 37 11.91 -4.44 1.41
CA ASP A 37 12.28 -3.07 1.05
C ASP A 37 13.60 -3.05 0.27
N ARG A 38 13.83 -1.96 -0.47
CA ARG A 38 15.12 -1.69 -1.14
C ARG A 38 16.17 -1.13 -0.17
N ASP A 39 15.72 -0.52 0.93
CA ASP A 39 16.58 -0.08 2.03
C ASP A 39 16.83 -1.27 2.96
N ALA A 40 17.85 -2.05 2.62
CA ALA A 40 18.23 -3.26 3.35
C ALA A 40 18.49 -2.98 4.85
N ALA A 41 19.15 -1.87 5.17
CA ALA A 41 19.50 -1.53 6.54
C ALA A 41 18.27 -1.19 7.39
N ALA A 42 17.34 -0.41 6.82
CA ALA A 42 16.09 -0.08 7.49
C ALA A 42 15.17 -1.30 7.64
N ALA A 43 15.11 -2.17 6.62
CA ALA A 43 14.35 -3.42 6.66
C ALA A 43 14.89 -4.38 7.72
N GLU A 44 16.21 -4.58 7.78
CA GLU A 44 16.89 -5.41 8.79
C GLU A 44 16.64 -4.92 10.22
N SER A 45 16.77 -3.59 10.42
CA SER A 45 16.54 -2.97 11.73
C SER A 45 15.12 -3.22 12.23
N LEU A 46 14.11 -2.99 11.38
CA LEU A 46 12.72 -3.20 11.75
C LEU A 46 12.38 -4.70 11.91
N ALA A 47 12.89 -5.55 11.04
CA ALA A 47 12.71 -6.99 11.15
C ALA A 47 13.26 -7.53 12.49
N THR A 48 14.47 -7.10 12.87
CA THR A 48 15.08 -7.46 14.16
C THR A 48 14.23 -6.99 15.34
N GLU A 49 13.74 -5.74 15.30
CA GLU A 49 12.86 -5.19 16.34
C GLU A 49 11.60 -6.05 16.53
N LEU A 50 11.02 -6.53 15.42
CA LEU A 50 9.75 -7.26 15.43
C LEU A 50 9.92 -8.80 15.54
N GLY A 51 11.15 -9.31 15.58
CA GLY A 51 11.42 -10.75 15.56
C GLY A 51 10.99 -11.41 14.24
N GLY A 52 11.03 -10.66 13.14
CA GLY A 52 10.66 -11.08 11.79
C GLY A 52 11.88 -11.29 10.90
N GLU A 53 11.67 -11.22 9.59
CA GLU A 53 12.69 -11.35 8.56
C GLU A 53 12.77 -10.09 7.70
N SER A 54 13.96 -9.78 7.16
CA SER A 54 14.14 -8.77 6.11
C SER A 54 14.28 -9.44 4.75
N TRP A 55 13.74 -8.79 3.72
CA TRP A 55 13.94 -9.15 2.34
C TRP A 55 14.37 -7.92 1.54
N GLU A 56 15.68 -7.81 1.26
CA GLU A 56 16.17 -6.78 0.36
C GLU A 56 15.69 -7.06 -1.06
N VAL A 57 14.87 -6.16 -1.61
CA VAL A 57 14.34 -6.30 -2.96
C VAL A 57 14.08 -4.93 -3.61
N ASP A 58 14.60 -4.76 -4.83
CA ASP A 58 14.19 -3.67 -5.71
C ASP A 58 13.05 -4.15 -6.62
N LEU A 59 11.85 -3.71 -6.32
CA LEU A 59 10.64 -4.06 -7.09
C LEU A 59 10.62 -3.46 -8.51
N LEU A 60 11.58 -2.60 -8.86
CA LEU A 60 11.78 -2.15 -10.25
C LEU A 60 12.55 -3.17 -11.08
N ALA A 61 13.26 -4.09 -10.44
CA ALA A 61 13.97 -5.20 -11.11
C ALA A 61 12.99 -6.36 -11.39
N VAL A 62 11.93 -6.11 -12.17
CA VAL A 62 10.82 -7.06 -12.39
C VAL A 62 11.26 -8.42 -12.92
N ALA A 63 12.34 -8.50 -13.68
CA ALA A 63 12.88 -9.77 -14.18
C ALA A 63 13.21 -10.76 -13.04
N SER A 64 13.61 -10.27 -11.88
CA SER A 64 13.85 -11.12 -10.70
C SER A 64 12.57 -11.63 -10.05
N LEU A 65 11.45 -10.98 -10.31
CA LEU A 65 10.14 -11.35 -9.77
C LEU A 65 9.38 -12.35 -10.66
N GLU A 66 9.74 -12.46 -11.95
CA GLU A 66 9.04 -13.33 -12.90
C GLU A 66 9.09 -14.81 -12.54
N SER A 67 10.19 -15.28 -11.96
CA SER A 67 10.38 -16.66 -11.52
C SER A 67 10.24 -16.86 -10.00
N LEU A 68 9.80 -15.82 -9.29
CA LEU A 68 9.67 -15.85 -7.84
C LEU A 68 8.58 -16.85 -7.41
N SER A 69 8.87 -17.64 -6.38
CA SER A 69 7.89 -18.32 -5.55
C SER A 69 7.87 -17.65 -4.18
N LEU A 70 6.71 -17.19 -3.73
CA LEU A 70 6.59 -16.38 -2.53
C LEU A 70 5.75 -17.10 -1.47
N GLU A 71 6.40 -17.53 -0.39
CA GLU A 71 5.68 -18.02 0.78
C GLU A 71 5.08 -16.86 1.56
N ALA A 72 3.78 -16.71 1.47
CA ALA A 72 3.02 -15.71 2.22
C ALA A 72 1.59 -16.19 2.46
N ASP A 73 1.09 -16.02 3.68
CA ASP A 73 -0.33 -16.10 3.98
C ASP A 73 -1.01 -14.74 3.78
N ILE A 74 -0.26 -13.67 4.03
CA ILE A 74 -0.70 -12.29 3.85
C ILE A 74 0.33 -11.57 3.00
N LEU A 75 -0.12 -10.93 1.92
CA LEU A 75 0.70 -10.08 1.06
C LEU A 75 0.17 -8.65 1.12
N VAL A 76 1.03 -7.71 1.49
CA VAL A 76 0.72 -6.27 1.50
C VAL A 76 1.53 -5.58 0.41
N ASN A 77 0.88 -5.20 -0.68
CA ASN A 77 1.43 -4.40 -1.76
C ASN A 77 1.34 -2.91 -1.36
N ASN A 78 2.36 -2.42 -0.65
CA ASN A 78 2.39 -1.04 -0.13
C ASN A 78 3.43 -0.16 -0.83
N ALA A 79 4.50 -0.70 -1.38
CA ALA A 79 5.56 0.08 -2.02
C ALA A 79 5.00 1.06 -3.07
N GLY A 80 5.47 2.29 -3.04
CA GLY A 80 4.99 3.30 -3.98
C GLY A 80 5.82 4.57 -3.99
N ILE A 81 5.72 5.28 -5.11
CA ILE A 81 6.33 6.60 -5.33
C ILE A 81 5.31 7.52 -6.00
N GLN A 82 5.56 8.83 -5.93
CA GLN A 82 4.73 9.81 -6.60
C GLN A 82 5.58 10.88 -7.28
N ARG A 83 5.09 11.36 -8.43
CA ARG A 83 5.59 12.53 -9.13
C ARG A 83 4.39 13.38 -9.55
N VAL A 84 4.47 14.67 -9.34
CA VAL A 84 3.45 15.65 -9.76
C VAL A 84 4.02 16.45 -10.92
N ALA A 85 3.36 16.41 -12.08
CA ALA A 85 3.72 17.20 -13.26
C ALA A 85 2.53 17.28 -14.22
N PRO A 86 2.42 18.34 -15.06
CA PRO A 86 1.48 18.40 -16.16
C PRO A 86 1.68 17.22 -17.11
N ILE A 87 0.58 16.75 -17.74
CA ILE A 87 0.63 15.53 -18.57
C ILE A 87 1.51 15.72 -19.81
N GLU A 88 1.52 16.91 -20.40
CA GLU A 88 2.33 17.25 -21.57
C GLU A 88 3.83 17.33 -21.30
N SER A 89 4.22 17.52 -20.05
CA SER A 89 5.62 17.55 -19.60
C SER A 89 6.00 16.41 -18.69
N TYR A 90 5.12 15.39 -18.57
CA TYR A 90 5.38 14.24 -17.72
C TYR A 90 6.46 13.35 -18.32
N GLU A 91 7.54 13.10 -17.61
CA GLU A 91 8.67 12.30 -18.07
C GLU A 91 8.25 10.84 -18.34
N PRO A 92 8.39 10.29 -19.57
CA PRO A 92 7.98 8.93 -19.90
C PRO A 92 8.66 7.85 -19.03
N GLU A 93 9.92 8.09 -18.62
CA GLU A 93 10.64 7.17 -17.75
C GLU A 93 10.02 7.10 -16.36
N MET A 94 9.63 8.25 -15.79
CA MET A 94 8.93 8.28 -14.50
C MET A 94 7.54 7.64 -14.59
N TRP A 95 6.84 7.81 -15.72
CA TRP A 95 5.59 7.10 -15.99
C TRP A 95 5.78 5.58 -15.92
N ARG A 96 6.76 5.03 -16.67
CA ARG A 96 7.08 3.60 -16.65
C ARG A 96 7.43 3.13 -15.25
N ARG A 97 8.31 3.85 -14.57
CA ARG A 97 8.76 3.52 -13.21
C ARG A 97 7.61 3.41 -12.21
N ILE A 98 6.63 4.33 -12.26
CA ILE A 98 5.44 4.29 -11.41
C ILE A 98 4.58 3.06 -11.71
N HIS A 99 4.34 2.75 -12.99
CA HIS A 99 3.56 1.58 -13.38
C HIS A 99 4.26 0.27 -13.02
N THR A 100 5.55 0.18 -13.25
CA THR A 100 6.34 -0.98 -12.85
C THR A 100 6.26 -1.22 -11.34
N LEU A 101 6.53 -0.19 -10.54
CA LEU A 101 6.54 -0.34 -9.08
C LEU A 101 5.15 -0.60 -8.49
N MET A 102 4.11 0.06 -9.01
CA MET A 102 2.81 0.15 -8.34
C MET A 102 1.69 -0.66 -9.00
N LEU A 103 1.99 -1.34 -10.11
CA LEU A 103 1.04 -2.20 -10.81
C LEU A 103 1.68 -3.52 -11.27
N GLU A 104 2.78 -3.48 -12.00
CA GLU A 104 3.44 -4.69 -12.51
C GLU A 104 4.06 -5.53 -11.38
N ALA A 105 4.83 -4.92 -10.47
CA ALA A 105 5.40 -5.62 -9.34
C ALA A 105 4.33 -6.24 -8.41
N PRO A 106 3.24 -5.55 -8.00
CA PRO A 106 2.11 -6.16 -7.33
C PRO A 106 1.52 -7.36 -8.07
N PHE A 107 1.34 -7.28 -9.40
CA PHE A 107 0.88 -8.41 -10.20
C PHE A 107 1.83 -9.63 -10.07
N LEU A 108 3.14 -9.42 -10.20
CA LEU A 108 4.13 -10.49 -10.11
C LEU A 108 4.19 -11.10 -8.70
N LEU A 109 4.10 -10.28 -7.65
CA LEU A 109 4.07 -10.75 -6.27
C LEU A 109 2.79 -11.54 -5.96
N ILE A 110 1.63 -11.09 -6.44
CA ILE A 110 0.37 -11.83 -6.34
C ILE A 110 0.49 -13.17 -7.05
N ARG A 111 0.97 -13.16 -8.29
CA ARG A 111 1.21 -14.39 -9.07
C ARG A 111 2.12 -15.37 -8.35
N ALA A 112 3.17 -14.86 -7.69
CA ALA A 112 4.12 -15.69 -6.93
C ALA A 112 3.55 -16.27 -5.64
N ALA A 113 2.61 -15.58 -4.98
CA ALA A 113 2.03 -16.00 -3.71
C ALA A 113 0.80 -16.91 -3.85
N LEU A 114 0.00 -16.72 -4.91
CA LEU A 114 -1.28 -17.41 -5.09
C LEU A 114 -1.18 -18.96 -5.05
N PRO A 115 -0.21 -19.63 -5.70
CA PRO A 115 -0.14 -21.09 -5.66
C PRO A 115 -0.08 -21.64 -4.23
N GLY A 116 0.81 -21.10 -3.39
CA GLY A 116 0.91 -21.51 -2.00
C GLY A 116 -0.33 -21.16 -1.16
N MET A 117 -0.95 -19.99 -1.42
CA MET A 117 -2.22 -19.62 -0.77
C MET A 117 -3.35 -20.59 -1.14
N TYR A 118 -3.42 -21.02 -2.40
CA TYR A 118 -4.42 -21.99 -2.88
C TYR A 118 -4.24 -23.35 -2.21
N GLU A 119 -3.03 -23.86 -2.12
CA GLU A 119 -2.71 -25.12 -1.45
C GLU A 119 -3.11 -25.12 0.03
N ARG A 120 -2.92 -23.99 0.72
CA ARG A 120 -3.28 -23.85 2.13
C ARG A 120 -4.77 -23.52 2.36
N GLY A 121 -5.53 -23.22 1.32
CA GLY A 121 -6.93 -22.78 1.44
C GLY A 121 -7.09 -21.45 2.21
N PHE A 122 -6.06 -20.62 2.21
CA PHE A 122 -6.02 -19.34 2.89
C PHE A 122 -5.07 -18.36 2.22
N GLY A 123 -5.54 -17.13 2.06
CA GLY A 123 -4.71 -16.01 1.64
C GLY A 123 -5.40 -14.68 1.88
N ARG A 124 -4.60 -13.64 2.14
CA ARG A 124 -5.05 -12.25 2.30
C ARG A 124 -4.14 -11.33 1.49
N ILE A 125 -4.69 -10.71 0.47
CA ILE A 125 -3.96 -9.76 -0.38
C ILE A 125 -4.52 -8.37 -0.11
N LEU A 126 -3.67 -7.48 0.40
CA LEU A 126 -3.99 -6.11 0.74
C LEU A 126 -3.20 -5.18 -0.18
N ASN A 127 -3.91 -4.40 -0.98
CA ASN A 127 -3.31 -3.49 -1.93
C ASN A 127 -3.45 -2.06 -1.39
N LEU A 128 -2.32 -1.42 -1.02
CA LEU A 128 -2.34 0.00 -0.66
C LEU A 128 -2.56 0.84 -1.92
N SER A 129 -3.84 1.10 -2.19
CA SER A 129 -4.29 1.97 -3.24
C SER A 129 -4.22 3.44 -2.79
N SER A 130 -5.20 4.22 -3.07
CA SER A 130 -5.37 5.62 -2.70
C SER A 130 -6.79 6.03 -3.03
N VAL A 131 -7.28 7.15 -2.51
CA VAL A 131 -8.45 7.81 -3.10
C VAL A 131 -8.27 8.03 -4.61
N HIS A 132 -7.03 8.15 -5.05
CA HIS A 132 -6.66 8.26 -6.47
C HIS A 132 -6.73 6.94 -7.26
N GLY A 133 -7.12 5.85 -6.66
CA GLY A 133 -7.57 4.65 -7.35
C GLY A 133 -9.06 4.71 -7.75
N LEU A 134 -9.82 5.67 -7.20
CA LEU A 134 -11.26 5.83 -7.40
C LEU A 134 -11.63 7.20 -7.97
N ARG A 135 -10.81 8.21 -7.77
CA ARG A 135 -10.96 9.60 -8.21
C ARG A 135 -9.66 10.10 -8.81
N ALA A 136 -9.72 11.17 -9.58
CA ALA A 136 -8.54 11.78 -10.18
C ALA A 136 -8.25 13.15 -9.55
N SER A 137 -6.98 13.54 -9.60
CA SER A 137 -6.53 14.92 -9.41
C SER A 137 -5.59 15.31 -10.54
N ALA A 138 -5.62 16.56 -10.94
CA ALA A 138 -4.70 17.11 -11.93
C ALA A 138 -3.23 16.86 -11.53
N PHE A 139 -2.36 16.75 -12.52
CA PHE A 139 -0.91 16.62 -12.39
C PHE A 139 -0.40 15.29 -11.78
N LYS A 140 -1.26 14.28 -11.64
CA LYS A 140 -0.93 12.96 -11.06
C LYS A 140 -1.21 11.82 -12.04
N SER A 141 -1.01 12.02 -13.35
CA SER A 141 -1.45 11.09 -14.41
C SER A 141 -0.98 9.66 -14.20
N ALA A 142 0.33 9.44 -13.99
CA ALA A 142 0.89 8.09 -13.80
C ALA A 142 0.38 7.44 -12.50
N TYR A 143 0.34 8.19 -11.40
CA TYR A 143 -0.12 7.69 -10.11
C TYR A 143 -1.58 7.27 -10.14
N VAL A 144 -2.45 8.13 -10.70
CA VAL A 144 -3.89 7.86 -10.84
C VAL A 144 -4.11 6.62 -11.71
N ALA A 145 -3.42 6.53 -12.87
CA ALA A 145 -3.54 5.38 -13.76
C ALA A 145 -3.10 4.07 -13.10
N ALA A 146 -1.94 4.08 -12.40
CA ALA A 146 -1.44 2.90 -11.71
C ALA A 146 -2.38 2.45 -10.57
N LYS A 147 -2.92 3.40 -9.78
CA LYS A 147 -3.83 3.07 -8.68
C LYS A 147 -5.20 2.57 -9.18
N HIS A 148 -5.74 3.13 -10.27
CA HIS A 148 -6.94 2.56 -10.92
C HIS A 148 -6.67 1.16 -11.47
N GLY A 149 -5.49 0.92 -12.07
CA GLY A 149 -5.08 -0.41 -12.50
C GLY A 149 -5.00 -1.41 -11.35
N LEU A 150 -4.46 -0.98 -10.21
CA LEU A 150 -4.35 -1.81 -9.00
C LEU A 150 -5.73 -2.20 -8.44
N GLU A 151 -6.72 -1.29 -8.50
CA GLU A 151 -8.13 -1.60 -8.15
C GLU A 151 -8.71 -2.70 -9.04
N GLY A 152 -8.45 -2.61 -10.35
CA GLY A 152 -8.86 -3.63 -11.31
C GLY A 152 -8.20 -4.98 -11.05
N LEU A 153 -6.88 -4.98 -10.83
CA LEU A 153 -6.10 -6.18 -10.50
C LEU A 153 -6.62 -6.83 -9.21
N SER A 154 -6.90 -6.04 -8.18
CA SER A 154 -7.44 -6.54 -6.90
C SER A 154 -8.78 -7.26 -7.08
N LYS A 155 -9.68 -6.73 -7.92
CA LYS A 155 -10.98 -7.35 -8.20
C LYS A 155 -10.87 -8.67 -8.93
N VAL A 156 -10.00 -8.75 -9.93
CA VAL A 156 -9.74 -10.03 -10.65
C VAL A 156 -9.15 -11.04 -9.67
N THR A 157 -8.16 -10.66 -8.88
CA THR A 157 -7.55 -11.52 -7.87
C THR A 157 -8.58 -12.02 -6.84
N ALA A 158 -9.52 -11.16 -6.45
CA ALA A 158 -10.61 -11.53 -5.54
C ALA A 158 -11.52 -12.62 -6.14
N LEU A 159 -11.89 -12.48 -7.41
CA LEU A 159 -12.76 -13.46 -8.08
C LEU A 159 -12.08 -14.81 -8.31
N GLU A 160 -10.82 -14.79 -8.72
CA GLU A 160 -10.04 -16.01 -8.96
C GLU A 160 -9.64 -16.69 -7.63
N GLY A 161 -9.34 -15.92 -6.59
CA GLY A 161 -8.90 -16.41 -5.29
C GLY A 161 -10.02 -16.93 -4.39
N ALA A 162 -11.25 -16.42 -4.52
CA ALA A 162 -12.37 -16.76 -3.64
C ALA A 162 -12.66 -18.26 -3.52
N PRO A 163 -12.67 -19.08 -4.60
CA PRO A 163 -12.86 -20.52 -4.49
C PRO A 163 -11.80 -21.23 -3.66
N HIS A 164 -10.66 -20.60 -3.45
CA HIS A 164 -9.51 -21.12 -2.72
C HIS A 164 -9.31 -20.49 -1.33
N GLY A 165 -10.31 -19.75 -0.82
CA GLY A 165 -10.22 -19.10 0.49
C GLY A 165 -9.29 -17.87 0.53
N VAL A 166 -8.95 -17.32 -0.63
CA VAL A 166 -8.12 -16.10 -0.76
C VAL A 166 -9.02 -14.89 -0.95
N THR A 167 -8.73 -13.81 -0.21
CA THR A 167 -9.37 -12.51 -0.40
C THR A 167 -8.37 -11.48 -0.91
N SER A 168 -8.84 -10.52 -1.72
CA SER A 168 -8.04 -9.39 -2.19
C SER A 168 -8.84 -8.11 -2.07
N ASN A 169 -8.28 -7.12 -1.37
CA ASN A 169 -8.93 -5.84 -1.11
C ASN A 169 -7.97 -4.66 -1.28
N CYS A 170 -8.52 -3.50 -1.57
CA CYS A 170 -7.79 -2.24 -1.61
C CYS A 170 -8.07 -1.40 -0.35
N ILE A 171 -7.03 -0.77 0.18
CA ILE A 171 -7.14 0.30 1.17
C ILE A 171 -6.82 1.60 0.46
N ASN A 172 -7.71 2.58 0.59
CA ASN A 172 -7.71 3.83 -0.18
C ASN A 172 -7.57 5.04 0.74
N PRO A 173 -6.37 5.29 1.30
CA PRO A 173 -6.20 6.47 2.14
C PRO A 173 -6.23 7.76 1.31
N GLY A 174 -6.59 8.86 1.97
CA GLY A 174 -6.26 10.21 1.55
C GLY A 174 -4.79 10.54 1.84
N TYR A 175 -4.55 11.73 2.43
CA TYR A 175 -3.22 12.09 2.88
C TYR A 175 -2.88 11.44 4.22
N VAL A 176 -1.86 10.57 4.23
CA VAL A 176 -1.35 9.88 5.44
C VAL A 176 -0.10 10.59 5.92
N ARG A 177 0.04 10.79 7.24
CA ARG A 177 1.22 11.38 7.86
C ARG A 177 2.44 10.48 7.67
N THR A 178 3.22 10.78 6.66
CA THR A 178 4.46 10.09 6.30
C THR A 178 5.52 11.13 5.91
N ALA A 179 6.77 10.77 5.97
CA ALA A 179 7.85 11.67 5.52
C ALA A 179 7.63 12.19 4.08
N LEU A 180 7.02 11.38 3.22
CA LEU A 180 6.66 11.79 1.84
C LEU A 180 5.63 12.93 1.84
N VAL A 181 4.61 12.89 2.68
CA VAL A 181 3.57 13.91 2.75
C VAL A 181 4.08 15.14 3.51
N GLU A 182 4.85 14.96 4.57
CA GLU A 182 5.45 16.07 5.33
C GLU A 182 6.39 16.89 4.45
N ALA A 183 7.22 16.26 3.61
CA ALA A 183 8.04 16.96 2.65
C ALA A 183 7.21 17.79 1.64
N GLN A 184 6.01 17.32 1.25
CA GLN A 184 5.12 18.08 0.38
C GLN A 184 4.56 19.33 1.04
N ILE A 185 4.42 19.39 2.36
CA ILE A 185 3.93 20.57 3.08
C ILE A 185 4.86 21.76 2.84
N ALA A 186 6.16 21.56 2.99
CA ALA A 186 7.15 22.63 2.77
C ALA A 186 7.15 23.13 1.31
N ASP A 187 7.03 22.23 0.33
CA ASP A 187 6.97 22.60 -1.08
C ASP A 187 5.68 23.37 -1.43
N GLN A 188 4.55 22.94 -0.89
CA GLN A 188 3.26 23.62 -1.06
C GLN A 188 3.26 25.02 -0.42
N ALA A 189 3.85 25.16 0.78
CA ALA A 189 3.98 26.44 1.45
C ALA A 189 4.73 27.47 0.57
N LYS A 190 5.85 27.05 -0.02
CA LYS A 190 6.63 27.88 -0.94
C LYS A 190 5.85 28.25 -2.20
N THR A 191 5.17 27.27 -2.80
CA THR A 191 4.41 27.43 -4.06
C THR A 191 3.24 28.40 -3.89
N HIS A 192 2.54 28.31 -2.76
CA HIS A 192 1.37 29.14 -2.47
C HIS A 192 1.68 30.42 -1.70
N GLY A 193 2.92 30.62 -1.24
CA GLY A 193 3.33 31.79 -0.45
C GLY A 193 2.61 31.89 0.90
N ILE A 194 2.32 30.77 1.54
CA ILE A 194 1.63 30.70 2.82
C ILE A 194 2.49 29.96 3.86
N PRO A 195 2.24 30.16 5.18
CA PRO A 195 2.90 29.40 6.23
C PRO A 195 2.63 27.89 6.12
N GLU A 196 3.61 27.04 6.46
CA GLU A 196 3.45 25.58 6.48
C GLU A 196 2.26 25.12 7.34
N ALA A 197 2.01 25.80 8.45
CA ALA A 197 0.86 25.51 9.32
C ALA A 197 -0.51 25.65 8.62
N ASP A 198 -0.59 26.48 7.59
CA ASP A 198 -1.81 26.73 6.82
C ASP A 198 -2.00 25.75 5.65
N VAL A 199 -0.95 25.04 5.23
CA VAL A 199 -0.96 24.19 4.02
C VAL A 199 -1.95 23.06 4.15
N LEU A 200 -2.00 22.41 5.30
CA LEU A 200 -2.91 21.27 5.50
C LEU A 200 -4.36 21.69 5.29
N GLU A 201 -4.81 22.76 5.92
CA GLU A 201 -6.20 23.19 5.85
C GLU A 201 -6.53 23.86 4.54
N LYS A 202 -5.65 24.80 4.07
CA LYS A 202 -5.95 25.69 2.93
C LYS A 202 -5.60 25.10 1.56
N VAL A 203 -4.79 24.03 1.51
CA VAL A 203 -4.33 23.41 0.26
C VAL A 203 -4.62 21.92 0.21
N MET A 204 -4.09 21.14 1.16
CA MET A 204 -4.14 19.68 1.04
C MET A 204 -5.48 19.07 1.46
N LEU A 205 -6.14 19.63 2.48
CA LEU A 205 -7.37 19.10 3.06
C LEU A 205 -8.60 19.96 2.74
N THR A 206 -8.51 20.84 1.73
CA THR A 206 -9.63 21.73 1.35
C THR A 206 -10.94 20.98 1.12
N GLU A 207 -10.86 19.84 0.43
CA GLU A 207 -12.02 19.02 0.06
C GLU A 207 -12.39 17.98 1.13
N ALA A 208 -11.50 17.64 2.05
CA ALA A 208 -11.79 16.69 3.11
C ALA A 208 -12.75 17.32 4.16
N ALA A 209 -13.70 16.52 4.66
CA ALA A 209 -14.58 16.96 5.75
C ALA A 209 -13.82 16.91 7.10
N VAL A 210 -12.99 15.88 7.31
CA VAL A 210 -12.10 15.77 8.47
C VAL A 210 -10.78 16.45 8.16
N LYS A 211 -10.47 17.54 8.86
CA LYS A 211 -9.33 18.45 8.59
C LYS A 211 -8.03 18.00 9.28
N ARG A 212 -7.67 16.74 9.15
CA ARG A 212 -6.37 16.21 9.60
C ARG A 212 -5.84 15.14 8.66
N LEU A 213 -4.56 14.85 8.75
CA LEU A 213 -3.97 13.70 8.08
C LEU A 213 -4.49 12.40 8.70
N VAL A 214 -4.56 11.36 7.90
CA VAL A 214 -4.71 9.98 8.39
C VAL A 214 -3.40 9.58 9.05
N GLU A 215 -3.45 8.93 10.20
CA GLU A 215 -2.24 8.39 10.82
C GLU A 215 -1.93 6.99 10.25
N PRO A 216 -0.64 6.60 10.09
CA PRO A 216 -0.27 5.28 9.60
C PRO A 216 -0.89 4.13 10.39
N GLU A 217 -1.08 4.32 11.71
CA GLU A 217 -1.69 3.36 12.62
C GLU A 217 -3.18 3.13 12.32
N GLU A 218 -3.89 4.15 11.80
CA GLU A 218 -5.29 4.00 11.38
C GLU A 218 -5.38 3.07 10.16
N VAL A 219 -4.44 3.23 9.21
CA VAL A 219 -4.32 2.34 8.05
C VAL A 219 -3.96 0.92 8.49
N ALA A 220 -3.01 0.79 9.42
CA ALA A 220 -2.58 -0.49 9.97
C ALA A 220 -3.71 -1.23 10.69
N SER A 221 -4.55 -0.52 11.45
CA SER A 221 -5.73 -1.11 12.10
C SER A 221 -6.70 -1.74 11.11
N LEU A 222 -7.01 -1.04 10.00
CA LEU A 222 -7.86 -1.57 8.94
C LEU A 222 -7.19 -2.76 8.23
N ALA A 223 -5.89 -2.66 7.94
CA ALA A 223 -5.13 -3.75 7.34
C ALA A 223 -5.16 -5.01 8.22
N THR A 224 -4.99 -4.85 9.52
CA THR A 224 -5.04 -5.95 10.49
C THR A 224 -6.41 -6.62 10.53
N TRP A 225 -7.48 -5.84 10.51
CA TRP A 225 -8.84 -6.40 10.44
C TRP A 225 -9.07 -7.16 9.15
N LEU A 226 -8.67 -6.61 7.99
CA LEU A 226 -8.80 -7.25 6.67
C LEU A 226 -7.96 -8.54 6.56
N ALA A 227 -6.82 -8.60 7.22
CA ALA A 227 -5.97 -9.78 7.28
C ALA A 227 -6.53 -10.88 8.22
N GLY A 228 -7.40 -10.50 9.13
CA GLY A 228 -7.90 -11.34 10.21
C GLY A 228 -8.97 -12.35 9.80
N PRO A 229 -9.40 -13.21 10.76
CA PRO A 229 -10.34 -14.29 10.50
C PRO A 229 -11.76 -13.81 10.20
N HIS A 230 -12.13 -12.61 10.62
CA HIS A 230 -13.48 -12.06 10.46
C HIS A 230 -13.72 -11.37 9.11
N ALA A 231 -12.69 -11.24 8.27
CA ALA A 231 -12.76 -10.62 6.95
C ALA A 231 -12.87 -11.63 5.79
N GLY A 232 -13.17 -12.92 6.07
CA GLY A 232 -13.21 -13.97 5.05
C GLY A 232 -14.29 -13.78 3.97
N MET A 233 -15.34 -13.00 4.25
CA MET A 233 -16.40 -12.65 3.27
C MET A 233 -16.18 -11.29 2.63
N VAL A 234 -15.05 -10.65 2.93
CA VAL A 234 -14.70 -9.33 2.43
C VAL A 234 -13.63 -9.47 1.34
N THR A 235 -14.05 -9.34 0.09
CA THR A 235 -13.15 -9.46 -1.06
C THR A 235 -13.61 -8.59 -2.22
N GLY A 236 -12.65 -8.10 -3.02
CA GLY A 236 -12.91 -7.23 -4.18
C GLY A 236 -13.36 -5.82 -3.83
N THR A 237 -13.16 -5.37 -2.60
CA THR A 237 -13.68 -4.11 -2.06
C THR A 237 -12.57 -3.06 -1.89
N SER A 238 -12.95 -1.80 -2.06
CA SER A 238 -12.11 -0.62 -1.84
C SER A 238 -12.54 0.08 -0.55
N TYR A 239 -11.65 0.16 0.43
CA TYR A 239 -11.89 0.76 1.74
C TYR A 239 -11.32 2.17 1.80
N VAL A 240 -12.21 3.16 1.74
CA VAL A 240 -11.82 4.57 1.71
C VAL A 240 -11.56 5.10 3.12
N MET A 241 -10.40 5.77 3.30
CA MET A 241 -9.97 6.42 4.54
C MET A 241 -9.47 7.83 4.22
N ASP A 242 -10.35 8.73 3.77
CA ASP A 242 -9.98 10.02 3.17
C ASP A 242 -10.60 11.25 3.88
N GLY A 243 -11.20 11.04 5.04
CA GLY A 243 -11.87 12.10 5.78
C GLY A 243 -13.08 12.70 5.05
N GLY A 244 -13.71 11.92 4.16
CA GLY A 244 -14.91 12.35 3.40
C GLY A 244 -14.56 13.13 2.12
N TRP A 245 -13.30 13.13 1.68
CA TRP A 245 -12.89 13.81 0.45
C TRP A 245 -13.65 13.29 -0.79
N SER A 246 -13.83 11.99 -0.90
CA SER A 246 -14.50 11.34 -2.04
C SER A 246 -16.01 11.18 -1.91
N ALA A 247 -16.61 11.67 -0.83
CA ALA A 247 -18.05 11.55 -0.56
C ALA A 247 -18.91 12.53 -1.37
N ARG A 248 -18.33 13.29 -2.29
CA ARG A 248 -18.97 14.31 -3.14
C ARG A 248 -19.08 13.85 -4.57
#